data_ab11040c8ab6555c3821a04f8406638e
#
_entry.id   ab11040c8ab6555c3821a04f8406638e
#
_cell.length_a   1.000
_cell.length_b   1.000
_cell.length_c   1.000
_cell.angle_alpha   90.00
_cell.angle_beta   90.00
_cell.angle_gamma   90.00
#
_symmetry.space_group_name_H-M   'P 1'
#
loop_
_entity.id
_entity.type
_entity.pdbx_description
1 polymer ?
#
loop_
_entity_poly.entity_id
_entity_poly.type
_entity_poly.pdbx_seq_one_letter_code
_entity_poly.pdbx_strand_id
1 'polypeptide(L)'
;MFYIKQTMQRSLLILILSFVISISVLAKEDSSNTFDTSDYIVSDTPINKHSAYRPLKKVLVGFATPELLKKMSLIMPDVEFVTADQLTDDQHNFDAVLAGCRQSNLIKRAPNAVWYHAYSAGVDACMKVPKIQNLVNREEGLILTNSSGTAAAVIAEHTIAMMMSMTRGLHRYRDNQNGSNWNRSTSNELNLMQTVTGKTMLVLGLGSIGQEVAIRANALGMNVVATRNSSRSGPDYVDYVGLSHETIELAQKADVIVNALPLTDSTRGFLDKDFFKAMRPTAYYISIGRGGTTDTQALLDVLMNKEIAGAALDVTDPEPLPRDHLLWKLDNVLITPHISGTGGESLNKTIALALENLRRYQNGEPMLNMVDTTLGY
;
A
#
# COMPACT_ATOMS: atom_id res chain seq x y z
N MET A 1 23.24 -25.84 1.07
CA MET A 1 23.24 -24.95 2.23
C MET A 1 24.15 -23.73 2.09
N PHE A 2 25.29 -23.80 1.40
CA PHE A 2 26.20 -22.65 1.15
C PHE A 2 25.64 -21.62 0.15
N TYR A 3 24.91 -22.05 -0.87
CA TYR A 3 24.34 -21.16 -1.92
C TYR A 3 23.23 -20.25 -1.42
N ILE A 4 22.42 -20.70 -0.47
CA ILE A 4 21.29 -19.92 0.09
C ILE A 4 21.80 -18.78 0.99
N LYS A 5 22.89 -18.99 1.74
CA LYS A 5 23.51 -17.93 2.56
C LYS A 5 24.14 -16.81 1.73
N GLN A 6 24.73 -17.14 0.58
CA GLN A 6 25.34 -16.13 -0.30
C GLN A 6 24.29 -15.27 -1.02
N THR A 7 23.12 -15.83 -1.36
CA THR A 7 22.03 -15.08 -2.00
C THR A 7 21.35 -14.13 -1.01
N MET A 8 21.14 -14.54 0.22
CA MET A 8 20.61 -13.66 1.27
C MET A 8 21.57 -12.51 1.65
N GLN A 9 22.88 -12.76 1.70
CA GLN A 9 23.86 -11.69 1.94
C GLN A 9 23.96 -10.71 0.79
N ARG A 10 23.83 -11.16 -0.47
CA ARG A 10 23.84 -10.25 -1.65
C ARG A 10 22.54 -9.42 -1.72
N SER A 11 21.39 -9.97 -1.41
CA SER A 11 20.14 -9.22 -1.36
C SER A 11 20.14 -8.17 -0.24
N LEU A 12 20.74 -8.46 0.90
CA LEU A 12 20.92 -7.52 2.00
C LEU A 12 21.91 -6.40 1.65
N LEU A 13 22.99 -6.73 0.92
CA LEU A 13 23.99 -5.75 0.48
C LEU A 13 23.45 -4.79 -0.59
N ILE A 14 22.58 -5.27 -1.50
CA ILE A 14 21.95 -4.43 -2.53
C ILE A 14 20.93 -3.48 -1.89
N LEU A 15 20.18 -3.94 -0.88
CA LEU A 15 19.29 -3.05 -0.09
C LEU A 15 20.10 -1.99 0.66
N ILE A 16 21.25 -2.33 1.21
CA ILE A 16 22.12 -1.38 1.92
C ILE A 16 22.80 -0.39 0.97
N LEU A 17 23.21 -0.81 -0.24
CA LEU A 17 23.83 0.09 -1.21
C LEU A 17 22.83 1.09 -1.83
N SER A 18 21.60 0.67 -2.13
CA SER A 18 20.55 1.61 -2.57
C SER A 18 20.15 2.59 -1.45
N PHE A 19 20.30 2.19 -0.19
CA PHE A 19 20.06 3.02 0.98
C PHE A 19 21.12 4.11 1.18
N VAL A 20 22.40 3.80 0.93
CA VAL A 20 23.51 4.76 1.09
C VAL A 20 23.47 5.87 0.03
N ILE A 21 23.00 5.58 -1.18
CA ILE A 21 22.91 6.60 -2.26
C ILE A 21 21.74 7.58 -2.00
N SER A 22 20.63 7.12 -1.39
CA SER A 22 19.50 8.00 -1.05
C SER A 22 19.78 8.95 0.13
N ILE A 23 20.69 8.59 1.04
CA ILE A 23 21.00 9.40 2.22
C ILE A 23 21.83 10.66 1.88
N SER A 24 22.61 10.64 0.80
CA SER A 24 23.39 11.82 0.39
C SER A 24 22.55 12.99 -0.16
N VAL A 25 21.30 12.75 -0.51
CA VAL A 25 20.34 13.78 -0.94
C VAL A 25 19.69 14.50 0.25
N LEU A 26 19.53 13.80 1.39
CA LEU A 26 18.91 14.37 2.61
C LEU A 26 19.81 15.34 3.40
N ALA A 27 21.09 15.48 3.04
CA ALA A 27 22.06 16.32 3.75
C ALA A 27 22.00 17.82 3.39
N LYS A 28 21.03 18.26 2.57
CA LYS A 28 20.85 19.64 2.12
C LYS A 28 19.44 20.19 2.30
N GLU A 29 18.75 19.85 3.39
CA GLU A 29 17.51 20.55 3.70
C GLU A 29 17.76 21.72 4.63
N ASP A 30 17.49 22.89 4.06
CA ASP A 30 17.48 24.19 4.70
C ASP A 30 16.41 24.23 5.81
N SER A 31 16.73 24.77 6.99
CA SER A 31 15.90 24.77 8.19
C SER A 31 14.64 25.67 8.10
N SER A 32 14.22 26.09 6.91
CA SER A 32 13.04 26.92 6.64
C SER A 32 11.92 26.22 5.89
N ASN A 33 12.05 24.93 5.51
CA ASN A 33 11.01 24.22 4.78
C ASN A 33 10.00 23.60 5.73
N THR A 34 8.79 24.17 5.80
CA THR A 34 7.64 23.56 6.48
C THR A 34 7.32 22.23 5.78
N PHE A 35 7.13 21.15 6.55
CA PHE A 35 6.71 19.84 6.01
C PHE A 35 5.41 19.99 5.23
N ASP A 36 5.41 19.60 3.95
CA ASP A 36 4.21 19.64 3.12
C ASP A 36 3.22 18.54 3.57
N THR A 37 2.06 18.96 4.00
CA THR A 37 1.00 18.08 4.51
C THR A 37 -0.08 17.78 3.49
N SER A 38 0.03 18.28 2.26
CA SER A 38 -1.02 18.17 1.23
C SER A 38 -1.38 16.71 0.87
N ASP A 39 -0.42 15.79 0.99
CA ASP A 39 -0.60 14.37 0.71
C ASP A 39 -1.16 13.58 1.92
N TYR A 40 -1.38 14.22 3.07
CA TYR A 40 -1.70 13.55 4.34
C TYR A 40 -2.99 14.07 4.98
N ILE A 41 -3.63 13.21 5.76
CA ILE A 41 -4.81 13.59 6.54
C ILE A 41 -4.32 14.16 7.87
N VAL A 42 -4.63 15.42 8.12
CA VAL A 42 -4.36 16.07 9.41
C VAL A 42 -5.52 15.80 10.36
N SER A 43 -5.23 15.32 11.57
CA SER A 43 -6.25 15.13 12.62
C SER A 43 -6.91 16.46 12.99
N ASP A 44 -8.21 16.45 13.23
CA ASP A 44 -8.97 17.64 13.64
C ASP A 44 -8.61 18.12 15.06
N THR A 45 -8.03 17.22 15.88
CA THR A 45 -7.78 17.49 17.31
C THR A 45 -6.28 17.39 17.61
N PRO A 46 -5.73 18.33 18.40
CA PRO A 46 -4.37 18.23 18.92
C PRO A 46 -4.17 16.94 19.71
N ILE A 47 -3.01 16.28 19.51
CA ILE A 47 -2.75 14.97 20.12
C ILE A 47 -2.74 15.00 21.66
N ASN A 48 -2.37 16.11 22.26
CA ASN A 48 -2.40 16.28 23.72
C ASN A 48 -3.81 16.26 24.33
N LYS A 49 -4.87 16.22 23.50
CA LYS A 49 -6.26 16.01 23.92
C LYS A 49 -6.70 14.56 23.81
N HIS A 50 -5.90 13.69 23.19
CA HIS A 50 -6.21 12.27 23.08
C HIS A 50 -6.05 11.58 24.46
N SER A 51 -6.99 10.70 24.84
CA SER A 51 -7.00 10.00 26.13
C SER A 51 -5.74 9.20 26.43
N ALA A 52 -5.13 8.60 25.39
CA ALA A 52 -3.87 7.86 25.52
C ALA A 52 -2.63 8.75 25.57
N TYR A 53 -2.73 10.07 25.34
CA TYR A 53 -1.56 10.93 25.26
C TYR A 53 -0.85 11.05 26.62
N ARG A 54 0.46 10.83 26.58
CA ARG A 54 1.39 11.14 27.68
C ARG A 54 2.79 11.37 27.13
N PRO A 55 3.68 12.07 27.86
CA PRO A 55 5.08 12.20 27.47
C PRO A 55 5.73 10.82 27.24
N LEU A 56 6.41 10.66 26.10
CA LEU A 56 7.16 9.45 25.81
C LEU A 56 8.51 9.50 26.53
N LYS A 57 8.99 8.34 27.01
CA LYS A 57 10.32 8.17 27.59
C LYS A 57 11.15 7.18 26.77
N LYS A 58 10.53 6.17 26.21
CA LYS A 58 11.21 5.10 25.51
C LYS A 58 10.42 4.65 24.27
N VAL A 59 11.06 4.70 23.11
CA VAL A 59 10.45 4.39 21.80
C VAL A 59 11.21 3.24 21.14
N LEU A 60 10.47 2.21 20.74
CA LEU A 60 11.00 1.08 19.97
C LEU A 60 10.83 1.36 18.49
N VAL A 61 11.94 1.31 17.75
CA VAL A 61 11.98 1.55 16.30
C VAL A 61 12.32 0.25 15.58
N GLY A 62 11.45 -0.20 14.69
CA GLY A 62 11.62 -1.44 13.94
C GLY A 62 12.84 -1.44 13.03
N PHE A 63 13.18 -0.26 12.49
CA PHE A 63 14.37 -0.04 11.68
C PHE A 63 14.76 1.44 11.70
N ALA A 64 16.03 1.73 11.99
CA ALA A 64 16.60 3.06 11.80
C ALA A 64 18.11 2.98 11.55
N THR A 65 18.62 3.89 10.72
CA THR A 65 20.07 4.13 10.63
C THR A 65 20.55 4.98 11.80
N PRO A 66 21.85 5.00 12.11
CA PRO A 66 22.40 5.88 13.13
C PRO A 66 22.07 7.36 12.89
N GLU A 67 22.01 7.79 11.64
CA GLU A 67 21.65 9.14 11.24
C GLU A 67 20.17 9.45 11.52
N LEU A 68 19.27 8.49 11.22
CA LEU A 68 17.84 8.62 11.52
C LEU A 68 17.60 8.69 13.04
N LEU A 69 18.27 7.83 13.81
CA LEU A 69 18.22 7.89 15.28
C LEU A 69 18.67 9.25 15.80
N LYS A 70 19.75 9.81 15.22
CA LYS A 70 20.21 11.16 15.59
C LYS A 70 19.14 12.22 15.31
N LYS A 71 18.46 12.17 14.15
CA LYS A 71 17.35 13.09 13.84
C LYS A 71 16.19 12.94 14.84
N MET A 72 15.80 11.68 15.17
CA MET A 72 14.77 11.41 16.18
C MET A 72 15.13 11.99 17.55
N SER A 73 16.38 11.80 18.01
CA SER A 73 16.87 12.34 19.29
C SER A 73 16.96 13.87 19.30
N LEU A 74 17.16 14.51 18.14
CA LEU A 74 17.10 15.99 18.06
C LEU A 74 15.67 16.51 18.22
N ILE A 75 14.67 15.77 17.72
CA ILE A 75 13.26 16.12 17.86
C ILE A 75 12.78 15.90 19.30
N MET A 76 13.19 14.78 19.92
CA MET A 76 12.77 14.38 21.27
C MET A 76 14.00 14.05 22.14
N PRO A 77 14.72 15.05 22.66
CA PRO A 77 16.02 14.85 23.32
C PRO A 77 15.93 14.05 24.64
N ASP A 78 14.77 14.05 25.28
CA ASP A 78 14.52 13.34 26.54
C ASP A 78 14.00 11.91 26.34
N VAL A 79 13.96 11.42 25.09
CA VAL A 79 13.43 10.10 24.72
C VAL A 79 14.56 9.15 24.33
N GLU A 80 14.56 7.97 24.94
CA GLU A 80 15.43 6.85 24.55
C GLU A 80 14.84 6.16 23.31
N PHE A 81 15.57 6.14 22.20
CA PHE A 81 15.21 5.39 20.99
C PHE A 81 16.05 4.11 20.91
N VAL A 82 15.37 2.96 20.80
CA VAL A 82 16.01 1.65 20.70
C VAL A 82 15.55 0.99 19.40
N THR A 83 16.48 0.50 18.59
CA THR A 83 16.14 -0.24 17.37
C THR A 83 15.96 -1.73 17.64
N ALA A 84 15.20 -2.40 16.77
CA ALA A 84 14.89 -3.82 16.93
C ALA A 84 16.13 -4.74 16.91
N ASP A 85 17.19 -4.34 16.22
CA ASP A 85 18.48 -5.05 16.17
C ASP A 85 19.36 -4.84 17.41
N GLN A 86 19.11 -3.75 18.16
CA GLN A 86 19.77 -3.45 19.43
C GLN A 86 18.99 -3.94 20.64
N LEU A 87 17.80 -4.52 20.42
CA LEU A 87 16.89 -4.94 21.49
C LEU A 87 17.44 -6.14 22.23
N THR A 88 17.62 -6.01 23.55
CA THR A 88 17.99 -7.10 24.47
C THR A 88 16.77 -7.72 25.13
N ASP A 89 16.90 -8.91 25.70
CA ASP A 89 15.76 -9.66 26.26
C ASP A 89 15.14 -8.99 27.49
N ASP A 90 15.91 -8.20 28.24
CA ASP A 90 15.49 -7.46 29.42
C ASP A 90 14.83 -6.11 29.09
N GLN A 91 14.90 -5.64 27.84
CA GLN A 91 14.31 -4.38 27.43
C GLN A 91 12.83 -4.52 27.11
N HIS A 92 12.00 -3.88 27.92
CA HIS A 92 10.55 -3.86 27.84
C HIS A 92 9.99 -2.45 28.17
N ASN A 93 8.66 -2.33 28.15
CA ASN A 93 7.93 -1.12 28.58
C ASN A 93 8.22 0.10 27.72
N PHE A 94 8.26 -0.07 26.41
CA PHE A 94 8.28 1.05 25.48
C PHE A 94 6.93 1.77 25.46
N ASP A 95 6.96 3.09 25.41
CA ASP A 95 5.77 3.94 25.34
C ASP A 95 5.19 4.04 23.94
N ALA A 96 6.03 3.92 22.92
CA ALA A 96 5.61 3.91 21.51
C ALA A 96 6.41 2.90 20.70
N VAL A 97 5.82 2.48 19.57
CA VAL A 97 6.45 1.59 18.58
C VAL A 97 6.30 2.21 17.21
N LEU A 98 7.40 2.39 16.50
CA LEU A 98 7.46 2.82 15.11
C LEU A 98 7.98 1.64 14.27
N ALA A 99 7.09 0.91 13.60
CA ALA A 99 7.48 -0.34 12.91
C ALA A 99 6.48 -0.75 11.84
N GLY A 100 6.89 -1.64 10.94
CA GLY A 100 5.97 -2.28 10.00
C GLY A 100 5.01 -3.24 10.71
N CYS A 101 3.78 -3.37 10.21
CA CYS A 101 2.79 -4.30 10.78
C CYS A 101 3.25 -5.77 10.74
N ARG A 102 4.15 -6.15 9.82
CA ARG A 102 4.77 -7.49 9.77
C ARG A 102 5.78 -7.75 10.91
N GLN A 103 6.22 -6.71 11.62
CA GLN A 103 7.07 -6.78 12.81
C GLN A 103 6.25 -6.80 14.11
N SER A 104 5.08 -7.40 14.07
CA SER A 104 4.10 -7.41 15.16
C SER A 104 4.62 -7.98 16.49
N ASN A 105 5.68 -8.82 16.45
CA ASN A 105 6.33 -9.32 17.65
C ASN A 105 6.95 -8.20 18.51
N LEU A 106 7.31 -7.06 17.92
CA LEU A 106 7.86 -5.91 18.63
C LEU A 106 6.87 -5.32 19.62
N ILE A 107 5.57 -5.35 19.33
CA ILE A 107 4.54 -4.84 20.24
C ILE A 107 4.49 -5.60 21.59
N LYS A 108 4.97 -6.84 21.63
CA LYS A 108 5.06 -7.62 22.88
C LYS A 108 6.03 -6.99 23.89
N ARG A 109 6.98 -6.19 23.40
CA ARG A 109 7.94 -5.43 24.23
C ARG A 109 7.37 -4.10 24.75
N ALA A 110 6.20 -3.70 24.25
CA ALA A 110 5.53 -2.45 24.57
C ALA A 110 4.11 -2.68 25.13
N PRO A 111 3.96 -3.38 26.26
CA PRO A 111 2.65 -3.79 26.80
C PRO A 111 1.76 -2.60 27.17
N ASN A 112 2.35 -1.44 27.42
CA ASN A 112 1.68 -0.21 27.83
C ASN A 112 1.87 0.90 26.79
N ALA A 113 2.18 0.57 25.55
CA ALA A 113 2.32 1.56 24.49
C ALA A 113 1.08 2.43 24.37
N VAL A 114 1.28 3.71 24.14
CA VAL A 114 0.24 4.69 23.87
C VAL A 114 0.16 5.08 22.42
N TRP A 115 1.23 4.83 21.65
CA TRP A 115 1.30 5.14 20.23
C TRP A 115 1.97 4.03 19.43
N TYR A 116 1.36 3.68 18.30
CA TYR A 116 1.94 2.83 17.27
C TYR A 116 1.92 3.58 15.94
N HIS A 117 3.08 3.77 15.32
CA HIS A 117 3.19 4.30 13.95
C HIS A 117 3.53 3.15 12.99
N ALA A 118 2.62 2.86 12.06
CA ALA A 118 2.80 1.83 11.05
C ALA A 118 3.56 2.38 9.84
N TYR A 119 4.70 1.76 9.48
CA TYR A 119 5.47 2.10 8.27
C TYR A 119 4.80 1.64 6.96
N SER A 120 3.55 1.20 7.02
CA SER A 120 2.72 0.83 5.88
C SER A 120 1.46 1.69 5.84
N ALA A 121 0.88 1.85 4.63
CA ALA A 121 -0.42 2.52 4.50
C ALA A 121 -1.54 1.68 5.13
N GLY A 122 -1.60 0.38 4.80
CA GLY A 122 -2.60 -0.51 5.38
C GLY A 122 -2.18 -0.98 6.77
N VAL A 123 -3.15 -1.02 7.69
CA VAL A 123 -2.97 -1.44 9.10
C VAL A 123 -3.68 -2.77 9.43
N ASP A 124 -4.30 -3.42 8.46
CA ASP A 124 -5.05 -4.67 8.61
C ASP A 124 -4.22 -5.78 9.29
N ALA A 125 -2.92 -5.88 8.96
CA ALA A 125 -2.02 -6.82 9.63
C ALA A 125 -1.70 -6.44 11.08
N CYS A 126 -1.61 -5.13 11.40
CA CYS A 126 -1.47 -4.64 12.77
C CYS A 126 -2.73 -4.96 13.59
N MET A 127 -3.91 -4.68 13.04
CA MET A 127 -5.18 -4.90 13.71
C MET A 127 -5.50 -6.37 14.01
N LYS A 128 -4.87 -7.32 13.32
CA LYS A 128 -4.95 -8.76 13.64
C LYS A 128 -4.09 -9.19 14.84
N VAL A 129 -3.22 -8.33 15.34
CA VAL A 129 -2.34 -8.66 16.47
C VAL A 129 -3.11 -8.51 17.78
N PRO A 130 -3.34 -9.59 18.56
CA PRO A 130 -4.17 -9.53 19.78
C PRO A 130 -3.67 -8.47 20.77
N LYS A 131 -2.37 -8.23 20.82
CA LYS A 131 -1.80 -7.23 21.71
C LYS A 131 -2.15 -5.80 21.28
N ILE A 132 -2.18 -5.51 19.99
CA ILE A 132 -2.62 -4.20 19.45
C ILE A 132 -4.11 -4.03 19.70
N GLN A 133 -4.93 -5.06 19.45
CA GLN A 133 -6.37 -5.03 19.77
C GLN A 133 -6.62 -4.74 21.25
N ASN A 134 -5.85 -5.40 22.14
CA ASN A 134 -5.96 -5.13 23.58
C ASN A 134 -5.61 -3.68 23.95
N LEU A 135 -4.64 -3.07 23.26
CA LEU A 135 -4.28 -1.67 23.47
C LEU A 135 -5.35 -0.71 22.92
N VAL A 136 -5.91 -1.02 21.76
CA VAL A 136 -7.02 -0.25 21.15
C VAL A 136 -8.27 -0.29 22.03
N ASN A 137 -8.58 -1.43 22.62
CA ASN A 137 -9.79 -1.65 23.43
C ASN A 137 -9.66 -1.18 24.90
N ARG A 138 -8.54 -0.58 25.29
CA ARG A 138 -8.42 0.06 26.62
C ARG A 138 -9.28 1.32 26.69
N GLU A 139 -9.60 1.76 27.90
CA GLU A 139 -10.34 3.00 28.13
C GLU A 139 -9.64 4.22 27.50
N GLU A 140 -8.31 4.29 27.60
CA GLU A 140 -7.50 5.35 27.00
C GLU A 140 -7.33 5.16 25.48
N GLY A 141 -7.53 3.93 24.98
CA GLY A 141 -7.28 3.55 23.61
C GLY A 141 -5.80 3.44 23.25
N LEU A 142 -5.52 3.48 21.96
CA LEU A 142 -4.18 3.52 21.36
C LEU A 142 -4.18 4.57 20.25
N ILE A 143 -3.21 5.47 20.27
CA ILE A 143 -2.91 6.33 19.12
C ILE A 143 -2.32 5.42 18.04
N LEU A 144 -2.99 5.28 16.91
CA LEU A 144 -2.51 4.53 15.75
C LEU A 144 -2.38 5.49 14.57
N THR A 145 -1.18 5.58 13.98
CA THR A 145 -0.92 6.35 12.77
C THR A 145 -0.32 5.44 11.70
N ASN A 146 -0.52 5.77 10.43
CA ASN A 146 0.00 5.00 9.32
C ASN A 146 0.79 5.86 8.31
N SER A 147 1.39 5.21 7.31
CA SER A 147 2.15 5.86 6.25
C SER A 147 1.36 5.99 4.94
N SER A 148 0.03 6.20 5.02
CA SER A 148 -0.80 6.47 3.85
C SER A 148 -0.29 7.70 3.09
N GLY A 149 -0.33 7.67 1.76
CA GLY A 149 0.18 8.75 0.89
C GLY A 149 1.65 8.59 0.50
N THR A 150 2.51 8.02 1.35
CA THR A 150 3.96 7.99 1.11
C THR A 150 4.38 7.19 -0.14
N ALA A 151 3.63 6.15 -0.49
CA ALA A 151 3.89 5.29 -1.65
C ALA A 151 2.83 5.44 -2.76
N ALA A 152 1.90 6.39 -2.66
CA ALA A 152 0.75 6.46 -3.56
C ALA A 152 1.17 6.63 -5.02
N ALA A 153 2.09 7.56 -5.30
CA ALA A 153 2.60 7.80 -6.66
C ALA A 153 3.32 6.58 -7.24
N VAL A 154 4.17 5.92 -6.44
CA VAL A 154 4.94 4.73 -6.87
C VAL A 154 4.00 3.57 -7.19
N ILE A 155 2.99 3.33 -6.33
CA ILE A 155 1.96 2.31 -6.56
C ILE A 155 1.14 2.62 -7.81
N ALA A 156 0.79 3.89 -8.03
CA ALA A 156 0.06 4.30 -9.21
C ALA A 156 0.86 4.09 -10.50
N GLU A 157 2.16 4.41 -10.50
CA GLU A 157 3.05 4.12 -11.63
C GLU A 157 3.12 2.63 -11.94
N HIS A 158 3.27 1.79 -10.91
CA HIS A 158 3.23 0.33 -11.04
C HIS A 158 1.89 -0.14 -11.62
N THR A 159 0.78 0.41 -11.14
CA THR A 159 -0.58 0.11 -11.63
C THR A 159 -0.72 0.42 -13.12
N ILE A 160 -0.27 1.61 -13.55
CA ILE A 160 -0.30 2.01 -14.96
C ILE A 160 0.63 1.11 -15.79
N ALA A 161 1.81 0.74 -15.28
CA ALA A 161 2.71 -0.18 -15.95
C ALA A 161 2.07 -1.57 -16.15
N MET A 162 1.39 -2.10 -15.12
CA MET A 162 0.63 -3.36 -15.21
C MET A 162 -0.50 -3.23 -16.23
N MET A 163 -1.29 -2.15 -16.20
CA MET A 163 -2.34 -1.87 -17.19
C MET A 163 -1.78 -1.87 -18.61
N MET A 164 -0.71 -1.12 -18.84
CA MET A 164 -0.09 -1.03 -20.17
C MET A 164 0.53 -2.37 -20.60
N SER A 165 1.09 -3.13 -19.66
CA SER A 165 1.59 -4.48 -19.95
C SER A 165 0.47 -5.41 -20.45
N MET A 166 -0.69 -5.36 -19.80
CA MET A 166 -1.84 -6.17 -20.18
C MET A 166 -2.45 -5.71 -21.51
N THR A 167 -2.80 -4.44 -21.61
CA THR A 167 -3.50 -3.88 -22.78
C THR A 167 -2.63 -3.89 -24.04
N ARG A 168 -1.29 -3.85 -23.91
CA ARG A 168 -0.34 -3.89 -25.03
C ARG A 168 0.31 -5.25 -25.22
N GLY A 169 -0.06 -6.26 -24.39
CA GLY A 169 0.45 -7.61 -24.47
C GLY A 169 1.95 -7.75 -24.19
N LEU A 170 2.56 -6.82 -23.45
CA LEU A 170 4.01 -6.80 -23.23
C LEU A 170 4.50 -8.04 -22.48
N HIS A 171 3.71 -8.58 -21.54
CA HIS A 171 3.97 -9.82 -20.83
C HIS A 171 4.11 -11.01 -21.81
N ARG A 172 3.25 -11.12 -22.82
CA ARG A 172 3.29 -12.17 -23.86
C ARG A 172 4.49 -12.00 -24.80
N TYR A 173 4.80 -10.77 -25.19
CA TYR A 173 5.99 -10.51 -26.01
C TYR A 173 7.30 -10.76 -25.25
N ARG A 174 7.29 -10.60 -23.90
CA ARG A 174 8.41 -11.00 -23.07
C ARG A 174 8.67 -12.51 -23.12
N ASP A 175 7.59 -13.32 -23.11
CA ASP A 175 7.70 -14.79 -23.26
C ASP A 175 8.26 -15.16 -24.63
N ASN A 176 7.77 -14.52 -25.70
CA ASN A 176 8.32 -14.70 -27.05
C ASN A 176 9.82 -14.33 -27.12
N GLN A 177 10.23 -13.26 -26.45
CA GLN A 177 11.65 -12.85 -26.36
C GLN A 177 12.49 -13.90 -25.65
N ASN A 178 12.01 -14.50 -24.56
CA ASN A 178 12.71 -15.56 -23.84
C ASN A 178 12.94 -16.80 -24.75
N GLY A 179 11.99 -17.08 -25.63
CA GLY A 179 12.09 -18.15 -26.64
C GLY A 179 12.81 -17.73 -27.92
N SER A 180 13.39 -16.52 -28.02
CA SER A 180 14.00 -15.95 -29.24
C SER A 180 13.04 -15.98 -30.45
N ASN A 181 11.74 -15.80 -30.19
CA ASN A 181 10.68 -15.92 -31.19
C ASN A 181 10.17 -14.53 -31.61
N TRP A 182 10.46 -14.14 -32.86
CA TRP A 182 9.94 -12.91 -33.49
C TRP A 182 8.52 -13.15 -34.01
N ASN A 183 7.53 -13.31 -33.12
CA ASN A 183 6.15 -13.63 -33.45
C ASN A 183 5.25 -12.39 -33.46
N ARG A 184 4.78 -11.97 -34.63
CA ARG A 184 3.83 -10.84 -34.78
C ARG A 184 2.38 -11.27 -34.63
N SER A 185 2.05 -12.57 -34.75
CA SER A 185 0.67 -13.05 -34.70
C SER A 185 0.09 -13.15 -33.29
N THR A 186 0.92 -13.11 -32.25
CA THR A 186 0.49 -13.11 -30.84
C THR A 186 -0.60 -12.06 -30.55
N SER A 187 -0.53 -10.88 -31.18
CA SER A 187 -1.53 -9.83 -31.03
C SER A 187 -2.91 -10.20 -31.57
N ASN A 188 -2.97 -11.01 -32.64
CA ASN A 188 -4.21 -11.42 -33.29
C ASN A 188 -4.94 -12.50 -32.49
N GLU A 189 -4.17 -13.39 -31.85
CA GLU A 189 -4.71 -14.53 -31.09
C GLU A 189 -5.44 -14.11 -29.79
N LEU A 190 -5.06 -12.98 -29.22
CA LEU A 190 -5.50 -12.58 -27.88
C LEU A 190 -6.29 -11.26 -27.84
N ASN A 191 -6.68 -10.70 -29.01
CA ASN A 191 -7.23 -9.33 -29.09
C ASN A 191 -6.39 -8.30 -28.29
N LEU A 192 -5.08 -8.55 -28.21
CA LEU A 192 -4.13 -7.66 -27.57
C LEU A 192 -3.93 -6.39 -28.40
N MET A 193 -3.14 -5.46 -27.93
CA MET A 193 -2.83 -4.19 -28.59
C MET A 193 -4.00 -3.20 -28.58
N GLN A 194 -4.80 -3.23 -27.50
CA GLN A 194 -5.84 -2.23 -27.30
C GLN A 194 -5.24 -0.87 -26.90
N THR A 195 -5.83 0.22 -27.39
CA THR A 195 -5.56 1.56 -26.85
C THR A 195 -6.36 1.76 -25.58
N VAL A 196 -5.83 2.53 -24.64
CA VAL A 196 -6.57 2.96 -23.43
C VAL A 196 -7.25 4.32 -23.62
N THR A 197 -6.82 5.12 -24.60
CA THR A 197 -7.43 6.41 -24.91
C THR A 197 -8.92 6.26 -25.24
N GLY A 198 -9.77 7.04 -24.59
CA GLY A 198 -11.23 6.98 -24.72
C GLY A 198 -11.89 5.79 -24.02
N LYS A 199 -11.13 4.93 -23.37
CA LYS A 199 -11.63 3.81 -22.55
C LYS A 199 -11.97 4.28 -21.14
N THR A 200 -12.82 3.54 -20.46
CA THR A 200 -13.25 3.85 -19.10
C THR A 200 -12.46 3.04 -18.08
N MET A 201 -11.82 3.73 -17.14
CA MET A 201 -11.24 3.15 -15.94
C MET A 201 -12.19 3.31 -14.75
N LEU A 202 -12.48 2.22 -14.05
CA LEU A 202 -13.13 2.23 -12.75
C LEU A 202 -12.08 2.06 -11.64
N VAL A 203 -11.97 3.04 -10.75
CA VAL A 203 -11.11 2.98 -9.56
C VAL A 203 -11.95 2.64 -8.34
N LEU A 204 -11.78 1.45 -7.79
CA LEU A 204 -12.42 1.02 -6.55
C LEU A 204 -11.59 1.49 -5.36
N GLY A 205 -12.10 2.48 -4.63
CA GLY A 205 -11.39 3.16 -3.55
C GLY A 205 -10.61 4.39 -4.00
N LEU A 206 -11.25 5.57 -3.92
CA LEU A 206 -10.65 6.86 -4.28
C LEU A 206 -9.93 7.51 -3.07
N GLY A 207 -9.01 6.74 -2.44
CA GLY A 207 -8.05 7.21 -1.45
C GLY A 207 -6.79 7.78 -2.11
N SER A 208 -5.69 7.95 -1.35
CA SER A 208 -4.43 8.50 -1.87
C SER A 208 -3.92 7.76 -3.12
N ILE A 209 -3.90 6.42 -3.09
CA ILE A 209 -3.48 5.60 -4.23
C ILE A 209 -4.46 5.73 -5.40
N GLY A 210 -5.77 5.62 -5.11
CA GLY A 210 -6.79 5.71 -6.15
C GLY A 210 -6.78 7.05 -6.89
N GLN A 211 -6.55 8.15 -6.21
CA GLN A 211 -6.42 9.48 -6.82
C GLN A 211 -5.19 9.58 -7.72
N GLU A 212 -4.04 9.05 -7.27
CA GLU A 212 -2.81 9.00 -8.07
C GLU A 212 -2.94 8.11 -9.33
N VAL A 213 -3.70 7.01 -9.24
CA VAL A 213 -4.06 6.19 -10.40
C VAL A 213 -4.99 6.97 -11.34
N ALA A 214 -6.03 7.60 -10.79
CA ALA A 214 -7.03 8.33 -11.54
C ALA A 214 -6.44 9.49 -12.37
N ILE A 215 -5.56 10.31 -11.77
CA ILE A 215 -4.92 11.43 -12.49
C ILE A 215 -4.04 10.95 -13.65
N ARG A 216 -3.32 9.82 -13.46
CA ARG A 216 -2.50 9.23 -14.53
C ARG A 216 -3.33 8.62 -15.64
N ALA A 217 -4.43 7.96 -15.30
CA ALA A 217 -5.37 7.41 -16.27
C ALA A 217 -6.04 8.52 -17.10
N ASN A 218 -6.46 9.60 -16.46
CA ASN A 218 -7.00 10.78 -17.13
C ASN A 218 -5.97 11.40 -18.08
N ALA A 219 -4.71 11.54 -17.66
CA ALA A 219 -3.62 12.04 -18.51
C ALA A 219 -3.32 11.14 -19.72
N LEU A 220 -3.67 9.85 -19.66
CA LEU A 220 -3.62 8.92 -20.82
C LEU A 220 -4.87 9.00 -21.71
N GLY A 221 -5.78 9.93 -21.44
CA GLY A 221 -7.00 10.12 -22.22
C GLY A 221 -8.10 9.11 -21.90
N MET A 222 -8.09 8.49 -20.72
CA MET A 222 -9.18 7.64 -20.25
C MET A 222 -10.29 8.47 -19.60
N ASN A 223 -11.54 7.98 -19.69
CA ASN A 223 -12.62 8.43 -18.82
C ASN A 223 -12.45 7.75 -17.46
N VAL A 224 -12.50 8.49 -16.37
CA VAL A 224 -12.26 7.95 -15.05
C VAL A 224 -13.53 8.02 -14.20
N VAL A 225 -13.99 6.87 -13.73
CA VAL A 225 -15.04 6.75 -12.71
C VAL A 225 -14.46 6.06 -11.47
N ALA A 226 -15.00 6.37 -10.30
CA ALA A 226 -14.48 5.79 -9.06
C ALA A 226 -15.60 5.42 -8.10
N THR A 227 -15.29 4.58 -7.10
CA THR A 227 -16.15 4.38 -5.93
C THR A 227 -15.49 4.88 -4.65
N ARG A 228 -16.30 5.38 -3.74
CA ARG A 228 -15.90 5.85 -2.43
C ARG A 228 -16.98 5.51 -1.39
N ASN A 229 -16.58 5.15 -0.18
CA ASN A 229 -17.55 4.83 0.86
C ASN A 229 -18.09 6.08 1.58
N SER A 230 -17.26 7.13 1.69
CA SER A 230 -17.53 8.29 2.55
C SER A 230 -18.34 9.40 1.88
N SER A 231 -18.24 9.56 0.55
CA SER A 231 -18.92 10.66 -0.16
C SER A 231 -18.88 10.46 -1.68
N ARG A 232 -19.66 11.28 -2.42
CA ARG A 232 -19.62 11.38 -3.89
C ARG A 232 -18.66 12.47 -4.39
N SER A 233 -17.87 13.05 -3.51
CA SER A 233 -16.91 14.08 -3.91
C SER A 233 -15.61 13.46 -4.43
N GLY A 234 -15.04 14.08 -5.45
CA GLY A 234 -13.77 13.70 -6.04
C GLY A 234 -13.11 14.87 -6.76
N PRO A 235 -11.87 14.71 -7.22
CA PRO A 235 -11.17 15.73 -7.99
C PRO A 235 -11.75 15.84 -9.41
N ASP A 236 -11.52 16.98 -10.07
CA ASP A 236 -12.08 17.32 -11.38
C ASP A 236 -11.67 16.37 -12.53
N TYR A 237 -10.61 15.60 -12.36
CA TYR A 237 -10.17 14.58 -13.31
C TYR A 237 -10.89 13.23 -13.16
N VAL A 238 -11.90 13.14 -12.27
CA VAL A 238 -12.77 11.97 -12.09
C VAL A 238 -14.19 12.35 -12.52
N ASP A 239 -14.68 11.75 -13.60
CA ASP A 239 -15.96 12.09 -14.22
C ASP A 239 -17.17 11.76 -13.33
N TYR A 240 -17.05 10.69 -12.51
CA TYR A 240 -18.12 10.26 -11.61
C TYR A 240 -17.58 9.52 -10.38
N VAL A 241 -18.09 9.87 -9.21
CA VAL A 241 -17.80 9.16 -7.96
C VAL A 241 -19.08 8.51 -7.42
N GLY A 242 -19.15 7.20 -7.54
CA GLY A 242 -20.21 6.36 -6.99
C GLY A 242 -19.95 5.94 -5.55
N LEU A 243 -20.96 5.37 -4.90
CA LEU A 243 -20.85 4.70 -3.62
C LEU A 243 -20.63 3.20 -3.82
N SER A 244 -20.23 2.49 -2.76
CA SER A 244 -19.89 1.06 -2.83
C SER A 244 -21.00 0.17 -3.40
N HIS A 245 -22.27 0.48 -3.19
CA HIS A 245 -23.39 -0.29 -3.75
C HIS A 245 -23.56 -0.13 -5.29
N GLU A 246 -22.89 0.85 -5.91
CA GLU A 246 -22.92 1.07 -7.36
C GLU A 246 -21.78 0.32 -8.08
N THR A 247 -20.94 -0.40 -7.34
CA THR A 247 -19.74 -1.05 -7.87
C THR A 247 -20.04 -1.97 -9.06
N ILE A 248 -21.08 -2.79 -8.98
CA ILE A 248 -21.47 -3.72 -10.05
C ILE A 248 -21.94 -2.97 -11.29
N GLU A 249 -22.78 -1.93 -11.13
CA GLU A 249 -23.26 -1.12 -12.25
C GLU A 249 -22.09 -0.41 -12.97
N LEU A 250 -21.13 0.13 -12.22
CA LEU A 250 -19.96 0.79 -12.78
C LEU A 250 -19.00 -0.21 -13.46
N ALA A 251 -18.86 -1.42 -12.90
CA ALA A 251 -18.05 -2.48 -13.49
C ALA A 251 -18.54 -2.90 -14.89
N GLN A 252 -19.87 -2.91 -15.12
CA GLN A 252 -20.46 -3.21 -16.43
C GLN A 252 -20.05 -2.22 -17.54
N LYS A 253 -19.63 -1.02 -17.17
CA LYS A 253 -19.30 0.07 -18.10
C LYS A 253 -17.77 0.24 -18.27
N ALA A 254 -16.97 -0.37 -17.40
CA ALA A 254 -15.53 -0.19 -17.36
C ALA A 254 -14.78 -1.12 -18.33
N ASP A 255 -13.71 -0.61 -18.91
CA ASP A 255 -12.75 -1.36 -19.73
C ASP A 255 -11.53 -1.81 -18.89
N VAL A 256 -11.20 -1.04 -17.85
CA VAL A 256 -10.16 -1.36 -16.86
C VAL A 256 -10.72 -1.11 -15.47
N ILE A 257 -10.55 -2.06 -14.57
CA ILE A 257 -10.97 -1.91 -13.18
C ILE A 257 -9.74 -2.03 -12.28
N VAL A 258 -9.49 -1.02 -11.47
CA VAL A 258 -8.39 -0.99 -10.50
C VAL A 258 -8.94 -1.12 -9.09
N ASN A 259 -8.56 -2.17 -8.40
CA ASN A 259 -8.89 -2.40 -7.00
C ASN A 259 -7.81 -1.81 -6.09
N ALA A 260 -8.14 -0.69 -5.45
CA ALA A 260 -7.34 0.02 -4.45
C ALA A 260 -8.03 0.03 -3.06
N LEU A 261 -8.94 -0.92 -2.81
CA LEU A 261 -9.69 -1.01 -1.56
C LEU A 261 -8.80 -1.41 -0.39
N PRO A 262 -8.99 -0.83 0.80
CA PRO A 262 -8.44 -1.35 2.04
C PRO A 262 -9.14 -2.68 2.39
N LEU A 263 -8.48 -3.53 3.18
CA LEU A 263 -9.08 -4.75 3.71
C LEU A 263 -9.71 -4.46 5.09
N THR A 264 -11.02 -4.49 5.12
CA THR A 264 -11.86 -4.35 6.31
C THR A 264 -12.86 -5.50 6.34
N ASP A 265 -13.65 -5.62 7.39
CA ASP A 265 -14.72 -6.63 7.45
C ASP A 265 -15.76 -6.43 6.34
N SER A 266 -16.06 -5.18 5.97
CA SER A 266 -17.01 -4.85 4.89
C SER A 266 -16.46 -5.01 3.48
N THR A 267 -15.14 -5.04 3.30
CA THR A 267 -14.50 -5.18 1.97
C THR A 267 -13.92 -6.56 1.74
N ARG A 268 -13.91 -7.43 2.74
CA ARG A 268 -13.45 -8.81 2.61
C ARG A 268 -14.33 -9.59 1.65
N GLY A 269 -13.74 -10.12 0.57
CA GLY A 269 -14.46 -10.85 -0.48
C GLY A 269 -15.52 -10.00 -1.19
N PHE A 270 -15.42 -8.67 -1.11
CA PHE A 270 -16.40 -7.75 -1.71
C PHE A 270 -16.46 -7.87 -3.24
N LEU A 271 -15.32 -8.18 -3.88
CA LEU A 271 -15.25 -8.42 -5.30
C LEU A 271 -15.43 -9.93 -5.54
N ASP A 272 -16.68 -10.31 -5.59
CA ASP A 272 -17.17 -11.68 -5.64
C ASP A 272 -17.50 -12.14 -7.06
N LYS A 273 -18.15 -13.30 -7.16
CA LYS A 273 -18.56 -13.90 -8.42
C LYS A 273 -19.51 -13.00 -9.22
N ASP A 274 -20.43 -12.30 -8.57
CA ASP A 274 -21.40 -11.45 -9.27
C ASP A 274 -20.71 -10.20 -9.82
N PHE A 275 -19.74 -9.64 -9.08
CA PHE A 275 -18.89 -8.58 -9.55
C PHE A 275 -18.11 -8.99 -10.82
N PHE A 276 -17.40 -10.12 -10.79
CA PHE A 276 -16.60 -10.55 -11.95
C PHE A 276 -17.47 -10.89 -13.17
N LYS A 277 -18.65 -11.49 -12.98
CA LYS A 277 -19.62 -11.73 -14.06
C LYS A 277 -20.19 -10.46 -14.67
N ALA A 278 -20.24 -9.38 -13.93
CA ALA A 278 -20.71 -8.09 -14.42
C ALA A 278 -19.69 -7.37 -15.30
N MET A 279 -18.40 -7.73 -15.22
CA MET A 279 -17.35 -7.15 -16.05
C MET A 279 -17.55 -7.46 -17.53
N ARG A 280 -17.08 -6.56 -18.39
CA ARG A 280 -17.08 -6.80 -19.84
C ARG A 280 -16.09 -7.91 -20.21
N PRO A 281 -16.37 -8.74 -21.23
CA PRO A 281 -15.41 -9.74 -21.70
C PRO A 281 -14.07 -9.15 -22.19
N THR A 282 -14.06 -7.87 -22.52
CA THR A 282 -12.85 -7.14 -22.94
C THR A 282 -12.15 -6.40 -21.79
N ALA A 283 -12.70 -6.47 -20.59
CA ALA A 283 -12.19 -5.72 -19.45
C ALA A 283 -10.99 -6.38 -18.78
N TYR A 284 -10.12 -5.56 -18.19
CA TYR A 284 -8.99 -6.00 -17.37
C TYR A 284 -9.23 -5.64 -15.90
N TYR A 285 -8.86 -6.58 -15.02
CA TYR A 285 -8.87 -6.38 -13.58
C TYR A 285 -7.45 -6.19 -13.05
N ILE A 286 -7.19 -5.12 -12.27
CA ILE A 286 -5.88 -4.83 -11.69
C ILE A 286 -6.04 -4.69 -10.18
N SER A 287 -5.31 -5.47 -9.40
CA SER A 287 -5.40 -5.47 -7.93
C SER A 287 -4.09 -5.03 -7.28
N ILE A 288 -4.14 -3.88 -6.58
CA ILE A 288 -3.00 -3.27 -5.87
C ILE A 288 -3.37 -2.87 -4.42
N GLY A 289 -4.60 -3.14 -3.98
CA GLY A 289 -5.04 -2.86 -2.62
C GLY A 289 -4.66 -3.97 -1.65
N ARG A 290 -5.59 -4.92 -1.45
CA ARG A 290 -5.38 -6.13 -0.63
C ARG A 290 -6.03 -7.34 -1.30
N GLY A 291 -5.31 -8.46 -1.33
CA GLY A 291 -5.81 -9.71 -1.93
C GLY A 291 -7.14 -10.16 -1.33
N GLY A 292 -7.29 -10.08 -0.02
CA GLY A 292 -8.51 -10.50 0.68
C GLY A 292 -9.77 -9.69 0.36
N THR A 293 -9.71 -8.63 -0.45
CA THR A 293 -10.90 -7.94 -0.99
C THR A 293 -11.48 -8.65 -2.21
N THR A 294 -10.74 -9.59 -2.80
CA THR A 294 -11.06 -10.35 -4.00
C THR A 294 -11.39 -11.78 -3.63
N ASP A 295 -12.50 -12.31 -4.13
CA ASP A 295 -12.73 -13.75 -4.17
C ASP A 295 -11.81 -14.36 -5.23
N THR A 296 -10.69 -14.96 -4.77
CA THR A 296 -9.66 -15.52 -5.65
C THR A 296 -10.19 -16.65 -6.52
N GLN A 297 -11.14 -17.46 -6.02
CA GLN A 297 -11.72 -18.55 -6.81
C GLN A 297 -12.63 -18.00 -7.90
N ALA A 298 -13.47 -17.02 -7.58
CA ALA A 298 -14.33 -16.38 -8.57
C ALA A 298 -13.51 -15.69 -9.68
N LEU A 299 -12.41 -15.02 -9.33
CA LEU A 299 -11.48 -14.43 -10.30
C LEU A 299 -10.84 -15.53 -11.19
N LEU A 300 -10.38 -16.63 -10.59
CA LEU A 300 -9.78 -17.74 -11.31
C LEU A 300 -10.76 -18.33 -12.34
N ASP A 301 -12.01 -18.55 -11.94
CA ASP A 301 -13.06 -19.13 -12.79
C ASP A 301 -13.31 -18.27 -14.05
N VAL A 302 -13.49 -16.95 -13.89
CA VAL A 302 -13.74 -16.04 -15.04
C VAL A 302 -12.54 -15.89 -15.94
N LEU A 303 -11.30 -15.98 -15.40
CA LEU A 303 -10.07 -15.95 -16.20
C LEU A 303 -9.86 -17.22 -17.01
N MET A 304 -10.10 -18.40 -16.41
CA MET A 304 -10.01 -19.70 -17.08
C MET A 304 -11.05 -19.83 -18.20
N ASN A 305 -12.26 -19.34 -17.95
CA ASN A 305 -13.35 -19.36 -18.94
C ASN A 305 -13.24 -18.22 -19.97
N LYS A 306 -12.26 -17.31 -19.84
CA LYS A 306 -12.10 -16.12 -20.67
C LYS A 306 -13.34 -15.21 -20.68
N GLU A 307 -14.04 -15.14 -19.55
CA GLU A 307 -15.18 -14.26 -19.35
C GLU A 307 -14.75 -12.79 -19.17
N ILE A 308 -13.47 -12.56 -18.83
CA ILE A 308 -12.79 -11.25 -18.87
C ILE A 308 -11.48 -11.38 -19.65
N ALA A 309 -10.94 -10.27 -20.14
CA ALA A 309 -9.72 -10.26 -20.96
C ALA A 309 -8.49 -10.72 -20.19
N GLY A 310 -8.35 -10.31 -18.92
CA GLY A 310 -7.22 -10.71 -18.09
C GLY A 310 -7.16 -9.97 -16.76
N ALA A 311 -6.15 -10.32 -15.97
CA ALA A 311 -5.89 -9.67 -14.69
C ALA A 311 -4.40 -9.39 -14.44
N ALA A 312 -4.12 -8.33 -13.67
CA ALA A 312 -2.80 -8.03 -13.16
C ALA A 312 -2.87 -7.85 -11.64
N LEU A 313 -2.09 -8.65 -10.92
CA LEU A 313 -2.22 -8.83 -9.47
C LEU A 313 -0.88 -8.53 -8.79
N ASP A 314 -0.81 -7.45 -8.01
CA ASP A 314 0.31 -7.24 -7.09
C ASP A 314 0.04 -7.86 -5.71
N VAL A 315 -1.24 -8.11 -5.41
CA VAL A 315 -1.72 -8.71 -4.16
C VAL A 315 -2.63 -9.90 -4.44
N THR A 316 -2.55 -10.94 -3.61
CA THR A 316 -3.33 -12.17 -3.72
C THR A 316 -3.86 -12.63 -2.35
N ASP A 317 -4.82 -13.55 -2.34
CA ASP A 317 -5.24 -14.25 -1.14
C ASP A 317 -5.37 -15.76 -1.46
N PRO A 318 -4.54 -16.64 -0.84
CA PRO A 318 -3.52 -16.33 0.17
C PRO A 318 -2.29 -15.58 -0.39
N GLU A 319 -1.54 -14.94 0.51
CA GLU A 319 -0.27 -14.29 0.22
C GLU A 319 0.83 -14.81 1.17
N PRO A 320 1.94 -15.39 0.65
CA PRO A 320 2.28 -15.60 -0.76
C PRO A 320 1.33 -16.58 -1.47
N LEU A 321 1.11 -16.34 -2.77
CA LEU A 321 0.33 -17.27 -3.61
C LEU A 321 1.05 -18.64 -3.68
N PRO A 322 0.37 -19.77 -3.38
CA PRO A 322 0.96 -21.11 -3.44
C PRO A 322 1.59 -21.41 -4.81
N ARG A 323 2.72 -22.15 -4.80
CA ARG A 323 3.49 -22.42 -6.03
C ARG A 323 2.74 -23.24 -7.08
N ASP A 324 1.77 -24.01 -6.67
CA ASP A 324 0.92 -24.87 -7.52
C ASP A 324 -0.39 -24.18 -7.94
N HIS A 325 -0.64 -22.95 -7.50
CA HIS A 325 -1.87 -22.22 -7.80
C HIS A 325 -2.01 -21.99 -9.33
N LEU A 326 -3.23 -22.18 -9.85
CA LEU A 326 -3.49 -22.11 -11.29
C LEU A 326 -3.27 -20.73 -11.91
N LEU A 327 -3.44 -19.64 -11.14
CA LEU A 327 -3.18 -18.28 -11.61
C LEU A 327 -1.77 -18.11 -12.21
N TRP A 328 -0.74 -18.84 -11.70
CA TRP A 328 0.61 -18.80 -12.25
C TRP A 328 0.72 -19.30 -13.70
N LYS A 329 -0.23 -20.11 -14.12
CA LYS A 329 -0.21 -20.80 -15.43
C LYS A 329 -1.05 -20.10 -16.49
N LEU A 330 -1.81 -19.08 -16.11
CA LEU A 330 -2.72 -18.39 -17.02
C LEU A 330 -1.97 -17.34 -17.84
N ASP A 331 -2.13 -17.42 -19.15
CA ASP A 331 -1.53 -16.51 -20.13
C ASP A 331 -2.08 -15.09 -20.08
N ASN A 332 -3.28 -14.92 -19.54
CA ASN A 332 -3.97 -13.64 -19.36
C ASN A 332 -3.83 -13.10 -17.93
N VAL A 333 -2.81 -13.55 -17.19
CA VAL A 333 -2.52 -13.07 -15.82
C VAL A 333 -1.08 -12.59 -15.73
N LEU A 334 -0.90 -11.43 -15.09
CA LEU A 334 0.39 -10.87 -14.69
C LEU A 334 0.43 -10.79 -13.16
N ILE A 335 1.47 -11.31 -12.52
CA ILE A 335 1.60 -11.30 -11.06
C ILE A 335 2.91 -10.63 -10.68
N THR A 336 2.85 -9.69 -9.72
CA THR A 336 4.00 -9.14 -9.01
C THR A 336 3.86 -9.43 -7.51
N PRO A 337 4.96 -9.64 -6.76
CA PRO A 337 4.91 -10.19 -5.40
C PRO A 337 4.76 -9.11 -4.32
N HIS A 338 3.68 -8.32 -4.36
CA HIS A 338 3.34 -7.24 -3.43
C HIS A 338 4.49 -6.23 -3.29
N ILE A 339 4.95 -5.70 -4.41
CA ILE A 339 6.09 -4.79 -4.51
C ILE A 339 5.75 -3.41 -5.07
N SER A 340 4.49 -3.17 -5.43
CA SER A 340 4.07 -1.91 -6.08
C SER A 340 4.45 -0.66 -5.29
N GLY A 341 4.51 -0.74 -3.96
CA GLY A 341 4.94 0.36 -3.10
C GLY A 341 6.46 0.48 -2.90
N THR A 342 7.26 -0.39 -3.53
CA THR A 342 8.71 -0.43 -3.34
C THR A 342 9.43 0.44 -4.36
N GLY A 343 10.40 1.23 -3.91
CA GLY A 343 11.25 2.05 -4.77
C GLY A 343 10.89 3.53 -4.75
N GLY A 344 11.58 4.31 -5.57
CA GLY A 344 11.41 5.76 -5.64
C GLY A 344 11.59 6.45 -4.28
N GLU A 345 10.84 7.52 -4.06
CA GLU A 345 10.89 8.34 -2.85
C GLU A 345 10.03 7.80 -1.68
N SER A 346 9.37 6.65 -1.84
CA SER A 346 8.39 6.15 -0.85
C SER A 346 9.01 5.95 0.55
N LEU A 347 10.24 5.42 0.61
CA LEU A 347 10.94 5.25 1.89
C LEU A 347 11.29 6.59 2.54
N ASN A 348 11.79 7.55 1.75
CA ASN A 348 12.12 8.89 2.25
C ASN A 348 10.88 9.61 2.76
N LYS A 349 9.75 9.53 2.03
CA LYS A 349 8.46 10.08 2.48
C LYS A 349 7.96 9.39 3.76
N THR A 350 8.09 8.06 3.88
CA THR A 350 7.73 7.32 5.10
C THR A 350 8.55 7.78 6.31
N ILE A 351 9.87 7.93 6.14
CA ILE A 351 10.76 8.44 7.18
C ILE A 351 10.39 9.88 7.55
N ALA A 352 10.19 10.75 6.56
CA ALA A 352 9.85 12.15 6.78
C ALA A 352 8.53 12.29 7.55
N LEU A 353 7.51 11.50 7.17
CA LEU A 353 6.22 11.46 7.88
C LEU A 353 6.36 10.98 9.34
N ALA A 354 7.17 9.94 9.58
CA ALA A 354 7.42 9.45 10.93
C ALA A 354 8.12 10.51 11.80
N LEU A 355 9.12 11.23 11.26
CA LEU A 355 9.79 12.32 11.94
C LEU A 355 8.84 13.50 12.22
N GLU A 356 8.00 13.84 11.24
CA GLU A 356 7.00 14.90 11.45
C GLU A 356 5.97 14.50 12.51
N ASN A 357 5.51 13.26 12.54
CA ASN A 357 4.62 12.79 13.59
C ASN A 357 5.30 12.75 14.98
N LEU A 358 6.61 12.44 15.06
CA LEU A 358 7.37 12.60 16.31
C LEU A 358 7.39 14.06 16.78
N ARG A 359 7.66 15.01 15.87
CA ARG A 359 7.64 16.45 16.17
C ARG A 359 6.26 16.92 16.66
N ARG A 360 5.20 16.51 15.94
CA ARG A 360 3.82 16.84 16.31
C ARG A 360 3.42 16.26 17.65
N TYR A 361 3.80 15.01 17.91
CA TYR A 361 3.56 14.38 19.21
C TYR A 361 4.25 15.15 20.33
N GLN A 362 5.54 15.49 20.16
CA GLN A 362 6.31 16.27 21.15
C GLN A 362 5.67 17.62 21.46
N ASN A 363 5.14 18.29 20.45
CA ASN A 363 4.53 19.62 20.58
C ASN A 363 3.04 19.58 20.95
N GLY A 364 2.43 18.39 21.04
CA GLY A 364 1.00 18.26 21.31
C GLY A 364 0.11 18.71 20.14
N GLU A 365 0.63 18.74 18.91
CA GLU A 365 -0.06 19.19 17.70
C GLU A 365 -0.95 18.07 17.11
N PRO A 366 -1.89 18.41 16.18
CA PRO A 366 -2.63 17.41 15.42
C PRO A 366 -1.71 16.48 14.66
N MET A 367 -1.88 15.15 14.82
CA MET A 367 -1.08 14.13 14.14
C MET A 367 -1.52 13.96 12.69
N LEU A 368 -0.61 13.43 11.86
CA LEU A 368 -0.89 13.06 10.47
C LEU A 368 -1.29 11.59 10.39
N ASN A 369 -2.28 11.30 9.55
CA ASN A 369 -2.76 9.95 9.25
C ASN A 369 -3.12 9.13 10.50
N MET A 370 -3.88 9.72 11.41
CA MET A 370 -4.49 8.96 12.49
C MET A 370 -5.51 7.98 11.93
N VAL A 371 -5.40 6.72 12.33
CA VAL A 371 -6.28 5.64 11.89
C VAL A 371 -7.52 5.61 12.78
N ASP A 372 -8.70 5.59 12.16
CA ASP A 372 -9.92 5.22 12.85
C ASP A 372 -9.90 3.70 13.10
N THR A 373 -9.66 3.33 14.35
CA THR A 373 -9.54 1.91 14.73
C THR A 373 -10.86 1.13 14.65
N THR A 374 -12.00 1.82 14.53
CA THR A 374 -13.32 1.20 14.32
C THR A 374 -13.57 0.88 12.86
N LEU A 375 -13.09 1.73 11.97
CA LEU A 375 -13.18 1.54 10.51
C LEU A 375 -12.02 0.70 9.95
N GLY A 376 -10.86 0.69 10.64
CA GLY A 376 -9.68 -0.08 10.26
C GLY A 376 -8.81 0.60 9.19
N TYR A 377 -8.99 1.90 8.94
CA TYR A 377 -8.20 2.67 7.96
C TYR A 377 -8.18 4.16 8.30
#